data_59c4a20fc0c0557c0a5730f0bdaeeb22
#
_entry.id   59c4a20fc0c0557c0a5730f0bdaeeb22
#
_cell.length_a   1.000
_cell.length_b   1.000
_cell.length_c   1.000
_cell.angle_alpha   90.00
_cell.angle_beta   90.00
_cell.angle_gamma   90.00
#
_symmetry.space_group_name_H-M   'P 1'
#
loop_
_entity.id
_entity.type
_entity.pdbx_description
1 polymer ?
#
loop_
_entity_poly.entity_id
_entity_poly.type
_entity_poly.pdbx_seq_one_letter_code
_entity_poly.pdbx_strand_id
1 'polypeptide(L)'
;MTTAPTAPGPPVSGPPTSGAPAPDDLAARAAALVRDAVLGDLARRVVADCGADVGLVGVPDPEVTGPAAQGMVLRHWAGTRAELLHGLAVPAGTGLGGRALAERAPNWVPDYRAATTISHHYDAAVTAEDLYAMLTVPLLHHGAVHGVVYASLRAVVPFGDVRIGAVTRLAEAATRALAGAAAWCGGPAPAAPRSAPPLTRREHEVLRWAATGRTNPEIAAQLGLTCNTVTGYLKSAMHKLGVRNRTELALTARESGLLD
;
A
#
# COMPACT_ATOMS: atom_id res chain seq x y z
N MET A 1 66.37 -52.28 -2.73
CA MET A 1 64.99 -52.42 -3.28
C MET A 1 64.08 -51.70 -2.31
N THR A 2 63.76 -50.44 -2.59
CA THR A 2 62.98 -49.56 -1.73
C THR A 2 61.60 -49.38 -2.41
N THR A 3 60.57 -49.87 -1.79
CA THR A 3 59.17 -49.70 -2.24
C THR A 3 58.65 -48.37 -1.76
N ALA A 4 58.22 -47.53 -2.72
CA ALA A 4 57.57 -46.27 -2.44
C ALA A 4 56.05 -46.49 -2.04
N PRO A 5 55.44 -45.65 -1.14
CA PRO A 5 54.05 -45.77 -0.80
C PRO A 5 53.15 -45.09 -1.85
N THR A 6 52.08 -45.78 -2.19
CA THR A 6 51.03 -45.35 -3.12
C THR A 6 50.22 -44.21 -2.45
N ALA A 7 50.01 -43.11 -3.17
CA ALA A 7 49.17 -41.99 -2.75
C ALA A 7 47.67 -42.32 -2.83
N PRO A 8 46.82 -41.84 -1.88
CA PRO A 8 45.37 -42.01 -1.95
C PRO A 8 44.72 -41.17 -3.06
N GLY A 9 43.79 -41.79 -3.82
CA GLY A 9 43.04 -41.13 -4.86
C GLY A 9 42.07 -40.07 -4.35
N PRO A 10 41.59 -39.17 -5.23
CA PRO A 10 40.70 -38.06 -4.86
C PRO A 10 39.31 -38.58 -4.41
N PRO A 11 38.63 -37.85 -3.49
CA PRO A 11 37.31 -38.23 -3.03
C PRO A 11 36.28 -38.12 -4.17
N VAL A 12 35.46 -39.17 -4.33
CA VAL A 12 34.35 -39.21 -5.27
C VAL A 12 33.24 -38.30 -4.74
N SER A 13 33.00 -37.20 -5.46
CA SER A 13 31.86 -36.31 -5.18
C SER A 13 30.57 -37.05 -5.57
N GLY A 14 29.76 -37.37 -4.55
CA GLY A 14 28.41 -37.88 -4.76
C GLY A 14 27.51 -36.88 -5.46
N PRO A 15 26.43 -37.32 -6.15
CA PRO A 15 25.51 -36.38 -6.80
C PRO A 15 24.85 -35.44 -5.79
N PRO A 16 24.56 -34.19 -6.21
CA PRO A 16 23.87 -33.24 -5.32
C PRO A 16 22.50 -33.81 -4.96
N THR A 17 22.25 -33.99 -3.68
CA THR A 17 20.93 -34.32 -3.14
C THR A 17 19.98 -33.16 -3.47
N SER A 18 19.07 -33.44 -4.42
CA SER A 18 17.91 -32.60 -4.70
C SER A 18 17.01 -32.57 -3.45
N GLY A 19 17.28 -31.66 -2.54
CA GLY A 19 16.45 -31.43 -1.37
C GLY A 19 15.09 -30.90 -1.83
N ALA A 20 14.00 -31.55 -1.42
CA ALA A 20 12.67 -30.96 -1.55
C ALA A 20 12.66 -29.57 -0.88
N PRO A 21 12.00 -28.55 -1.49
CA PRO A 21 11.94 -27.22 -0.92
C PRO A 21 11.34 -27.29 0.50
N ALA A 22 11.91 -26.52 1.43
CA ALA A 22 11.39 -26.46 2.78
C ALA A 22 9.92 -25.99 2.76
N PRO A 23 9.05 -26.47 3.66
CA PRO A 23 7.64 -26.09 3.70
C PRO A 23 7.42 -24.56 3.77
N ASP A 24 8.31 -23.82 4.40
CA ASP A 24 8.29 -22.35 4.45
C ASP A 24 8.53 -21.70 3.07
N ASP A 25 9.37 -22.30 2.20
CA ASP A 25 9.60 -21.81 0.85
C ASP A 25 8.37 -22.04 -0.05
N LEU A 26 7.65 -23.14 0.14
CA LEU A 26 6.41 -23.41 -0.61
C LEU A 26 5.30 -22.44 -0.22
N ALA A 27 5.13 -22.14 1.07
CA ALA A 27 4.15 -21.17 1.57
C ALA A 27 4.47 -19.74 1.08
N ALA A 28 5.73 -19.34 1.11
CA ALA A 28 6.18 -18.04 0.60
C ALA A 28 5.92 -17.89 -0.91
N ARG A 29 6.18 -18.93 -1.70
CA ARG A 29 5.90 -18.97 -3.14
C ARG A 29 4.41 -18.91 -3.43
N ALA A 30 3.59 -19.64 -2.68
CA ALA A 30 2.14 -19.59 -2.80
C ALA A 30 1.60 -18.20 -2.50
N ALA A 31 2.06 -17.55 -1.43
CA ALA A 31 1.70 -16.18 -1.08
C ALA A 31 2.10 -15.18 -2.17
N ALA A 32 3.28 -15.35 -2.77
CA ALA A 32 3.75 -14.51 -3.87
C ALA A 32 2.85 -14.65 -5.11
N LEU A 33 2.47 -15.89 -5.48
CA LEU A 33 1.57 -16.15 -6.60
C LEU A 33 0.18 -15.55 -6.40
N VAL A 34 -0.38 -15.67 -5.19
CA VAL A 34 -1.68 -15.07 -4.85
C VAL A 34 -1.58 -13.55 -4.92
N ARG A 35 -0.52 -12.96 -4.39
CA ARG A 35 -0.27 -11.52 -4.47
C ARG A 35 -0.23 -11.06 -5.92
N ASP A 36 0.55 -11.74 -6.75
CA ASP A 36 0.71 -11.41 -8.17
C ASP A 36 -0.64 -11.49 -8.91
N ALA A 37 -1.40 -12.55 -8.68
CA ALA A 37 -2.72 -12.74 -9.27
C ALA A 37 -3.71 -11.63 -8.86
N VAL A 38 -3.77 -11.27 -7.57
CA VAL A 38 -4.67 -10.24 -7.04
C VAL A 38 -4.32 -8.86 -7.61
N LEU A 39 -3.04 -8.51 -7.66
CA LEU A 39 -2.60 -7.20 -8.16
C LEU A 39 -2.74 -7.10 -9.70
N GLY A 40 -2.47 -8.17 -10.43
CA GLY A 40 -2.71 -8.23 -11.85
C GLY A 40 -4.21 -8.14 -12.19
N ASP A 41 -5.08 -8.81 -11.39
CA ASP A 41 -6.53 -8.69 -11.54
C ASP A 41 -7.01 -7.26 -11.25
N LEU A 42 -6.48 -6.61 -10.22
CA LEU A 42 -6.79 -5.22 -9.89
C LEU A 42 -6.50 -4.28 -11.07
N ALA A 43 -5.32 -4.39 -11.71
CA ALA A 43 -4.98 -3.58 -12.88
C ALA A 43 -6.00 -3.76 -14.02
N ARG A 44 -6.40 -5.01 -14.33
CA ARG A 44 -7.40 -5.32 -15.36
C ARG A 44 -8.78 -4.76 -15.01
N ARG A 45 -9.22 -4.94 -13.77
CA ARG A 45 -10.54 -4.47 -13.32
C ARG A 45 -10.67 -2.95 -13.27
N VAL A 46 -9.59 -2.23 -13.00
CA VAL A 46 -9.60 -0.76 -13.11
C VAL A 46 -9.97 -0.32 -14.53
N VAL A 47 -9.47 -1.01 -15.54
CA VAL A 47 -9.84 -0.74 -16.94
C VAL A 47 -11.27 -1.20 -17.22
N ALA A 48 -11.61 -2.43 -16.88
CA ALA A 48 -12.90 -3.04 -17.25
C ALA A 48 -14.09 -2.45 -16.49
N ASP A 49 -13.96 -2.24 -15.17
CA ASP A 49 -15.08 -1.92 -14.28
C ASP A 49 -15.17 -0.41 -13.97
N CYS A 50 -14.04 0.33 -14.05
CA CYS A 50 -14.02 1.77 -13.71
C CYS A 50 -13.91 2.68 -14.94
N GLY A 51 -13.85 2.12 -16.16
CA GLY A 51 -13.75 2.89 -17.40
C GLY A 51 -12.46 3.71 -17.49
N ALA A 52 -11.36 3.20 -16.95
CA ALA A 52 -10.03 3.74 -17.19
C ALA A 52 -9.46 3.20 -18.51
N ASP A 53 -8.60 3.98 -19.18
CA ASP A 53 -7.90 3.50 -20.38
C ASP A 53 -6.70 2.65 -20.01
N VAL A 54 -6.05 2.98 -18.87
CA VAL A 54 -4.89 2.26 -18.36
C VAL A 54 -5.02 2.05 -16.85
N GLY A 55 -4.78 0.82 -16.41
CA GLY A 55 -4.63 0.43 -15.01
C GLY A 55 -3.20 -0.02 -14.74
N LEU A 56 -2.56 0.51 -13.68
CA LEU A 56 -1.24 0.09 -13.25
C LEU A 56 -1.26 -0.23 -11.75
N VAL A 57 -0.37 -1.13 -11.31
CA VAL A 57 -0.14 -1.33 -9.87
C VAL A 57 1.35 -1.31 -9.58
N GLY A 58 1.75 -0.37 -8.72
CA GLY A 58 3.07 -0.28 -8.12
C GLY A 58 3.14 -1.12 -6.85
N VAL A 59 4.21 -1.89 -6.71
CA VAL A 59 4.48 -2.73 -5.54
C VAL A 59 5.70 -2.17 -4.81
N PRO A 60 5.66 -1.98 -3.47
CA PRO A 60 6.81 -1.54 -2.69
C PRO A 60 8.04 -2.41 -2.97
N ASP A 61 9.17 -1.76 -3.19
CA ASP A 61 10.43 -2.41 -3.51
C ASP A 61 11.55 -1.83 -2.64
N PRO A 62 12.26 -2.64 -1.83
CA PRO A 62 13.31 -2.16 -0.93
C PRO A 62 14.51 -1.55 -1.65
N GLU A 63 14.73 -1.91 -2.91
CA GLU A 63 15.84 -1.39 -3.72
C GLU A 63 15.54 0.02 -4.27
N VAL A 64 14.26 0.41 -4.31
CA VAL A 64 13.85 1.75 -4.76
C VAL A 64 13.80 2.68 -3.56
N THR A 65 14.81 3.52 -3.43
CA THR A 65 14.90 4.51 -2.35
C THR A 65 14.46 5.89 -2.83
N GLY A 66 13.73 6.60 -1.99
CA GLY A 66 13.27 7.96 -2.24
C GLY A 66 13.62 8.89 -1.07
N PRO A 67 13.45 10.21 -1.23
CA PRO A 67 13.80 11.19 -0.19
C PRO A 67 13.01 11.05 1.10
N ALA A 68 11.83 10.43 1.08
CA ALA A 68 10.93 10.34 2.23
C ALA A 68 10.75 8.92 2.77
N ALA A 69 10.92 7.87 1.95
CA ALA A 69 10.69 6.48 2.31
C ALA A 69 11.08 5.54 1.16
N GLN A 70 10.89 4.25 1.39
CA GLN A 70 10.95 3.21 0.37
C GLN A 70 10.00 3.52 -0.81
N GLY A 71 10.48 3.34 -2.04
CA GLY A 71 9.70 3.50 -3.25
C GLY A 71 8.98 2.21 -3.68
N MET A 72 8.59 2.17 -4.95
CA MET A 72 7.88 1.04 -5.55
C MET A 72 8.31 0.84 -7.01
N VAL A 73 7.98 -0.33 -7.56
CA VAL A 73 8.13 -0.66 -8.98
C VAL A 73 6.75 -0.94 -9.57
N LEU A 74 6.45 -0.41 -10.75
CA LEU A 74 5.21 -0.72 -11.48
C LEU A 74 5.32 -2.15 -12.05
N ARG A 75 4.64 -3.10 -11.43
CA ARG A 75 4.76 -4.54 -11.77
C ARG A 75 3.56 -5.12 -12.50
N HIS A 76 2.39 -4.48 -12.41
CA HIS A 76 1.19 -4.95 -13.08
C HIS A 76 0.57 -3.83 -13.89
N TRP A 77 0.04 -4.15 -15.08
CA TRP A 77 -0.53 -3.20 -16.03
C TRP A 77 -1.63 -3.83 -16.86
N ALA A 78 -2.53 -2.98 -17.34
CA ALA A 78 -3.56 -3.29 -18.30
C ALA A 78 -3.85 -2.06 -19.16
N GLY A 79 -4.14 -2.25 -20.46
CA GLY A 79 -4.50 -1.18 -21.38
C GLY A 79 -3.33 -0.32 -21.88
N THR A 80 -2.07 -0.64 -21.53
CA THR A 80 -0.88 0.08 -22.00
C THR A 80 -0.66 -0.13 -23.50
N ARG A 81 -0.07 0.89 -24.17
CA ARG A 81 0.31 0.88 -25.58
C ARG A 81 1.82 0.82 -25.80
N ALA A 82 2.57 1.32 -24.83
CA ALA A 82 4.03 1.31 -24.80
C ALA A 82 4.51 0.59 -23.55
N GLU A 83 5.77 0.15 -23.55
CA GLU A 83 6.36 -0.61 -22.43
C GLU A 83 7.11 0.27 -21.42
N LEU A 84 7.15 1.60 -21.63
CA LEU A 84 7.95 2.51 -20.81
C LEU A 84 7.49 2.63 -19.34
N LEU A 85 6.24 2.25 -19.05
CA LEU A 85 5.72 2.17 -17.69
C LEU A 85 5.97 0.81 -17.02
N HIS A 86 6.37 -0.22 -17.80
CA HIS A 86 6.58 -1.56 -17.30
C HIS A 86 7.89 -1.65 -16.51
N GLY A 87 7.83 -2.06 -15.26
CA GLY A 87 9.01 -2.15 -14.40
C GLY A 87 9.58 -0.79 -13.96
N LEU A 88 8.86 0.30 -14.19
CA LEU A 88 9.31 1.64 -13.83
C LEU A 88 9.44 1.79 -12.31
N ALA A 89 10.63 2.21 -11.86
CA ALA A 89 10.88 2.53 -10.46
C ALA A 89 10.32 3.91 -10.11
N VAL A 90 9.56 3.98 -9.02
CA VAL A 90 8.91 5.20 -8.54
C VAL A 90 9.31 5.43 -7.08
N PRO A 91 10.28 6.31 -6.79
CA PRO A 91 10.63 6.72 -5.45
C PRO A 91 9.46 7.36 -4.71
N ALA A 92 9.36 7.14 -3.40
CA ALA A 92 8.35 7.79 -2.57
C ALA A 92 8.49 9.31 -2.64
N GLY A 93 7.35 10.01 -2.83
CA GLY A 93 7.32 11.46 -3.01
C GLY A 93 7.52 11.95 -4.45
N THR A 94 7.83 11.05 -5.41
CA THR A 94 8.09 11.41 -6.82
C THR A 94 6.88 11.09 -7.70
N GLY A 95 6.47 12.05 -8.51
CA GLY A 95 5.28 11.93 -9.35
C GLY A 95 4.00 11.73 -8.55
N LEU A 96 2.90 11.42 -9.24
CA LEU A 96 1.59 11.24 -8.58
C LEU A 96 1.57 10.00 -7.68
N GLY A 97 2.11 8.89 -8.15
CA GLY A 97 2.08 7.63 -7.40
C GLY A 97 3.04 7.59 -6.22
N GLY A 98 4.26 8.13 -6.37
CA GLY A 98 5.20 8.28 -5.26
C GLY A 98 4.67 9.21 -4.18
N ARG A 99 3.90 10.24 -4.57
CA ARG A 99 3.17 11.10 -3.65
C ARG A 99 2.09 10.33 -2.89
N ALA A 100 1.26 9.53 -3.58
CA ALA A 100 0.25 8.70 -2.93
C ALA A 100 0.85 7.68 -1.94
N LEU A 101 2.03 7.13 -2.28
CA LEU A 101 2.80 6.24 -1.41
C LEU A 101 3.26 6.97 -0.14
N ALA A 102 3.82 8.18 -0.27
CA ALA A 102 4.34 8.97 0.85
C ALA A 102 3.21 9.51 1.75
N GLU A 103 2.17 10.07 1.16
CA GLU A 103 1.03 10.68 1.87
C GLU A 103 0.02 9.65 2.38
N ARG A 104 0.09 8.40 1.89
CA ARG A 104 -0.87 7.33 2.19
C ARG A 104 -2.32 7.75 1.91
N ALA A 105 -2.52 8.51 0.85
CA ALA A 105 -3.79 9.10 0.47
C ALA A 105 -4.00 9.01 -1.04
N PRO A 106 -5.25 8.89 -1.51
CA PRO A 106 -5.56 9.04 -2.93
C PRO A 106 -5.16 10.41 -3.42
N ASN A 107 -4.57 10.45 -4.62
CA ASN A 107 -4.21 11.68 -5.31
C ASN A 107 -4.66 11.61 -6.76
N TRP A 108 -5.07 12.73 -7.35
CA TRP A 108 -5.47 12.76 -8.74
C TRP A 108 -5.16 14.10 -9.39
N VAL A 109 -4.99 14.08 -10.71
CA VAL A 109 -4.83 15.25 -11.56
C VAL A 109 -5.70 15.09 -12.81
N PRO A 110 -6.39 16.15 -13.29
CA PRO A 110 -7.18 16.11 -14.51
C PRO A 110 -6.32 16.16 -15.77
N ASP A 111 -5.10 16.71 -15.65
CA ASP A 111 -4.09 16.76 -16.69
C ASP A 111 -2.71 16.64 -16.04
N TYR A 112 -2.06 15.50 -16.29
CA TYR A 112 -0.72 15.23 -15.76
C TYR A 112 0.33 16.23 -16.26
N ARG A 113 0.25 16.60 -17.55
CA ARG A 113 1.24 17.45 -18.20
C ARG A 113 1.17 18.90 -17.73
N ALA A 114 -0.02 19.37 -17.37
CA ALA A 114 -0.27 20.71 -16.84
C ALA A 114 -0.21 20.80 -15.31
N ALA A 115 -0.09 19.68 -14.60
CA ALA A 115 -0.13 19.64 -13.14
C ALA A 115 1.14 20.22 -12.52
N THR A 116 1.03 21.31 -11.76
CA THR A 116 2.16 21.94 -11.05
C THR A 116 2.39 21.38 -9.65
N THR A 117 1.52 20.47 -9.19
CA THR A 117 1.54 19.90 -7.83
C THR A 117 2.34 18.60 -7.71
N ILE A 118 2.84 18.08 -8.82
CA ILE A 118 3.62 16.84 -8.92
C ILE A 118 4.94 17.07 -9.63
N SER A 119 5.90 16.17 -9.43
CA SER A 119 7.13 16.19 -10.21
C SER A 119 6.98 15.47 -11.55
N HIS A 120 7.65 15.95 -12.58
CA HIS A 120 7.54 15.52 -13.98
C HIS A 120 8.64 14.56 -14.43
N HIS A 121 9.15 13.70 -13.54
CA HIS A 121 10.22 12.75 -13.86
C HIS A 121 9.81 11.67 -14.88
N TYR A 122 8.52 11.47 -15.10
CA TYR A 122 7.98 10.37 -15.93
C TYR A 122 7.29 10.86 -17.20
N ASP A 123 7.49 12.11 -17.61
CA ASP A 123 6.82 12.74 -18.75
C ASP A 123 6.97 11.94 -20.06
N ALA A 124 8.16 11.39 -20.30
CA ALA A 124 8.42 10.59 -21.50
C ALA A 124 7.53 9.32 -21.53
N ALA A 125 7.45 8.60 -20.40
CA ALA A 125 6.64 7.39 -20.28
C ALA A 125 5.13 7.68 -20.32
N VAL A 126 4.69 8.72 -19.61
CA VAL A 126 3.28 9.16 -19.60
C VAL A 126 2.84 9.66 -20.97
N THR A 127 3.73 10.38 -21.68
CA THR A 127 3.47 10.87 -23.04
C THR A 127 3.41 9.74 -24.05
N ALA A 128 4.27 8.74 -23.96
CA ALA A 128 4.26 7.58 -24.86
C ALA A 128 2.98 6.75 -24.73
N GLU A 129 2.35 6.75 -23.56
CA GLU A 129 1.04 6.13 -23.32
C GLU A 129 -0.15 7.04 -23.65
N ASP A 130 0.11 8.28 -24.04
CA ASP A 130 -0.91 9.32 -24.33
C ASP A 130 -1.86 9.55 -23.13
N LEU A 131 -1.30 9.59 -21.91
CA LEU A 131 -2.06 9.77 -20.68
C LEU A 131 -2.14 11.23 -20.26
N TYR A 132 -3.32 11.62 -19.79
CA TYR A 132 -3.61 12.97 -19.28
C TYR A 132 -4.16 12.91 -17.85
N ALA A 133 -5.41 12.50 -17.66
CA ALA A 133 -5.96 12.38 -16.32
C ALA A 133 -5.44 11.14 -15.61
N MET A 134 -5.07 11.30 -14.36
CA MET A 134 -4.47 10.22 -13.58
C MET A 134 -4.97 10.26 -12.11
N LEU A 135 -5.41 9.13 -11.61
CA LEU A 135 -5.78 8.88 -10.22
C LEU A 135 -4.87 7.81 -9.65
N THR A 136 -4.43 7.99 -8.43
CA THR A 136 -3.66 7.00 -7.66
C THR A 136 -4.32 6.74 -6.31
N VAL A 137 -4.44 5.46 -5.92
CA VAL A 137 -5.03 5.03 -4.66
C VAL A 137 -4.08 4.04 -3.98
N PRO A 138 -3.61 4.31 -2.76
CA PRO A 138 -2.76 3.38 -2.03
C PRO A 138 -3.58 2.20 -1.48
N LEU A 139 -3.00 0.99 -1.52
CA LEU A 139 -3.54 -0.23 -0.94
C LEU A 139 -3.13 -0.28 0.54
N LEU A 140 -3.97 0.22 1.42
CA LEU A 140 -3.67 0.40 2.84
C LEU A 140 -4.30 -0.70 3.70
N HIS A 141 -3.48 -1.37 4.52
CA HIS A 141 -3.94 -2.31 5.53
C HIS A 141 -3.14 -2.15 6.82
N HIS A 142 -3.83 -1.90 7.94
CA HIS A 142 -3.20 -1.65 9.25
C HIS A 142 -2.03 -0.65 9.20
N GLY A 143 -2.20 0.43 8.44
CA GLY A 143 -1.18 1.47 8.28
C GLY A 143 0.00 1.12 7.38
N ALA A 144 0.08 -0.11 6.84
CA ALA A 144 1.08 -0.50 5.84
C ALA A 144 0.54 -0.26 4.42
N VAL A 145 1.41 0.19 3.51
CA VAL A 145 1.09 0.30 2.08
C VAL A 145 1.56 -0.97 1.37
N HIS A 146 0.63 -1.73 0.82
CA HIS A 146 0.90 -2.97 0.07
C HIS A 146 1.10 -2.74 -1.43
N GLY A 147 0.79 -1.55 -1.90
CA GLY A 147 0.94 -1.12 -3.29
C GLY A 147 0.21 0.19 -3.53
N VAL A 148 0.30 0.69 -4.76
CA VAL A 148 -0.46 1.84 -5.26
C VAL A 148 -1.10 1.47 -6.59
N VAL A 149 -2.42 1.56 -6.69
CA VAL A 149 -3.12 1.39 -7.96
C VAL A 149 -3.29 2.73 -8.66
N TYR A 150 -3.14 2.71 -9.98
CA TYR A 150 -3.37 3.86 -10.87
C TYR A 150 -4.56 3.55 -11.77
N ALA A 151 -5.38 4.57 -11.98
CA ALA A 151 -6.36 4.63 -13.05
C ALA A 151 -6.04 5.85 -13.91
N SER A 152 -5.81 5.67 -15.20
CA SER A 152 -5.39 6.74 -16.08
C SER A 152 -6.27 6.80 -17.32
N LEU A 153 -6.46 8.04 -17.84
CA LEU A 153 -7.30 8.32 -18.99
C LEU A 153 -6.48 9.03 -20.08
N ARG A 154 -6.80 8.69 -21.34
CA ARG A 154 -6.26 9.35 -22.54
C ARG A 154 -7.04 10.61 -22.92
N ALA A 155 -7.58 11.29 -21.93
CA ALA A 155 -8.32 12.54 -22.10
C ALA A 155 -8.08 13.46 -20.90
N VAL A 156 -8.12 14.76 -21.14
CA VAL A 156 -8.09 15.78 -20.08
C VAL A 156 -9.49 15.92 -19.52
N VAL A 157 -9.75 15.20 -18.41
CA VAL A 157 -11.05 15.22 -17.72
C VAL A 157 -10.85 15.08 -16.20
N PRO A 158 -11.68 15.72 -15.39
CA PRO A 158 -11.65 15.47 -13.95
C PRO A 158 -12.14 14.05 -13.63
N PHE A 159 -11.51 13.41 -12.63
CA PHE A 159 -12.08 12.21 -12.03
C PHE A 159 -13.28 12.62 -11.16
N GLY A 160 -14.49 12.26 -11.57
CA GLY A 160 -15.68 12.46 -10.74
C GLY A 160 -15.70 11.50 -9.54
N ASP A 161 -16.44 11.87 -8.48
CA ASP A 161 -16.54 11.11 -7.23
C ASP A 161 -16.94 9.64 -7.43
N VAL A 162 -17.79 9.37 -8.42
CA VAL A 162 -18.25 8.01 -8.76
C VAL A 162 -17.07 7.12 -9.19
N ARG A 163 -16.18 7.65 -10.06
CA ARG A 163 -15.03 6.91 -10.56
C ARG A 163 -13.96 6.75 -9.47
N ILE A 164 -13.68 7.83 -8.72
CA ILE A 164 -12.77 7.79 -7.57
C ILE A 164 -13.26 6.73 -6.57
N GLY A 165 -14.56 6.74 -6.22
CA GLY A 165 -15.17 5.76 -5.32
C GLY A 165 -15.10 4.32 -5.87
N ALA A 166 -15.25 4.11 -7.18
CA ALA A 166 -15.14 2.79 -7.79
C ALA A 166 -13.71 2.23 -7.68
N VAL A 167 -12.69 3.02 -8.03
CA VAL A 167 -11.28 2.61 -7.91
C VAL A 167 -10.90 2.37 -6.44
N THR A 168 -11.37 3.22 -5.52
CA THR A 168 -11.13 3.05 -4.08
C THR A 168 -11.72 1.74 -3.56
N ARG A 169 -12.96 1.40 -3.92
CA ARG A 169 -13.57 0.11 -3.52
C ARG A 169 -12.82 -1.10 -4.07
N LEU A 170 -12.33 -1.04 -5.32
CA LEU A 170 -11.48 -2.11 -5.87
C LEU A 170 -10.16 -2.22 -5.11
N ALA A 171 -9.51 -1.09 -4.79
CA ALA A 171 -8.29 -1.04 -4.00
C ALA A 171 -8.49 -1.68 -2.61
N GLU A 172 -9.58 -1.35 -1.93
CA GLU A 172 -9.93 -1.94 -0.62
C GLU A 172 -10.20 -3.45 -0.73
N ALA A 173 -10.92 -3.90 -1.77
CA ALA A 173 -11.17 -5.32 -1.99
C ALA A 173 -9.87 -6.11 -2.23
N ALA A 174 -8.99 -5.58 -3.08
CA ALA A 174 -7.67 -6.17 -3.33
C ALA A 174 -6.82 -6.21 -2.05
N THR A 175 -6.83 -5.14 -1.27
CA THR A 175 -6.11 -5.06 0.00
C THR A 175 -6.58 -6.12 0.99
N ARG A 176 -7.90 -6.32 1.12
CA ARG A 176 -8.46 -7.40 1.98
C ARG A 176 -8.06 -8.79 1.48
N ALA A 177 -8.06 -9.02 0.17
CA ALA A 177 -7.64 -10.29 -0.41
C ALA A 177 -6.15 -10.58 -0.13
N LEU A 178 -5.28 -9.58 -0.24
CA LEU A 178 -3.86 -9.69 0.08
C LEU A 178 -3.63 -10.02 1.57
N ALA A 179 -4.37 -9.36 2.46
CA ALA A 179 -4.29 -9.61 3.90
C ALA A 179 -4.78 -11.03 4.25
N GLY A 180 -5.88 -11.49 3.65
CA GLY A 180 -6.39 -12.84 3.82
C GLY A 180 -5.42 -13.91 3.33
N ALA A 181 -4.78 -13.71 2.18
CA ALA A 181 -3.79 -14.62 1.63
C ALA A 181 -2.55 -14.74 2.53
N ALA A 182 -2.06 -13.63 3.05
CA ALA A 182 -0.92 -13.62 3.98
C ALA A 182 -1.24 -14.40 5.28
N ALA A 183 -2.44 -14.26 5.82
CA ALA A 183 -2.89 -15.00 6.99
C ALA A 183 -3.01 -16.50 6.73
N TRP A 184 -3.47 -16.91 5.54
CA TRP A 184 -3.67 -18.31 5.18
C TRP A 184 -2.36 -19.07 4.91
N CYS A 185 -1.36 -18.38 4.36
CA CYS A 185 -0.05 -18.98 4.07
C CYS A 185 0.88 -19.07 5.28
N GLY A 186 0.45 -18.70 6.49
CA GLY A 186 1.26 -18.80 7.71
C GLY A 186 2.54 -17.94 7.70
N GLY A 187 2.67 -17.06 6.71
CA GLY A 187 3.76 -16.11 6.69
C GLY A 187 3.68 -15.17 7.90
N PRO A 188 4.83 -14.73 8.46
CA PRO A 188 4.79 -13.64 9.43
C PRO A 188 4.01 -12.50 8.78
N ALA A 189 2.97 -12.04 9.47
CA ALA A 189 2.30 -10.81 9.07
C ALA A 189 3.40 -9.80 8.72
N PRO A 190 3.34 -9.09 7.56
CA PRO A 190 4.34 -8.10 7.21
C PRO A 190 4.56 -7.28 8.45
N ALA A 191 5.82 -7.20 8.93
CA ALA A 191 6.17 -6.68 10.25
C ALA A 191 5.31 -5.44 10.46
N ALA A 192 4.39 -5.53 11.42
CA ALA A 192 3.47 -4.44 11.68
C ALA A 192 4.35 -3.20 11.78
N PRO A 193 4.06 -2.12 11.05
CA PRO A 193 4.80 -0.88 11.21
C PRO A 193 4.84 -0.70 12.71
N ARG A 194 6.04 -0.49 13.29
CA ARG A 194 6.28 -0.40 14.73
C ARG A 194 5.03 0.13 15.37
N SER A 195 4.34 -0.69 16.17
CA SER A 195 2.99 -0.46 16.65
C SER A 195 2.84 1.02 16.97
N ALA A 196 1.91 1.69 16.29
CA ALA A 196 1.65 3.09 16.60
C ALA A 196 1.56 3.17 18.12
N PRO A 197 2.26 4.10 18.77
CA PRO A 197 2.36 4.09 20.23
C PRO A 197 0.93 3.97 20.79
N PRO A 198 0.69 3.09 21.77
CA PRO A 198 -0.65 2.83 22.26
C PRO A 198 -1.32 4.16 22.64
N LEU A 199 -2.62 4.23 22.48
CA LEU A 199 -3.37 5.41 22.90
C LEU A 199 -3.04 5.70 24.37
N THR A 200 -2.69 6.92 24.66
CA THR A 200 -2.54 7.34 26.05
C THR A 200 -3.88 7.25 26.77
N ARG A 201 -3.88 7.16 28.09
CA ARG A 201 -5.09 7.15 28.90
C ARG A 201 -6.03 8.32 28.53
N ARG A 202 -5.50 9.52 28.30
CA ARG A 202 -6.29 10.70 27.93
C ARG A 202 -6.84 10.64 26.52
N GLU A 203 -6.09 10.14 25.57
CA GLU A 203 -6.60 9.90 24.21
C GLU A 203 -7.72 8.87 24.22
N HIS A 204 -7.60 7.81 25.01
CA HIS A 204 -8.63 6.80 25.17
C HIS A 204 -9.90 7.34 25.84
N GLU A 205 -9.78 8.15 26.90
CA GLU A 205 -10.91 8.81 27.57
C GLU A 205 -11.68 9.71 26.59
N VAL A 206 -10.97 10.54 25.82
CA VAL A 206 -11.56 11.42 24.80
C VAL A 206 -12.22 10.60 23.67
N LEU A 207 -11.58 9.52 23.23
CA LEU A 207 -12.10 8.62 22.21
C LEU A 207 -13.42 7.96 22.64
N ARG A 208 -13.51 7.48 23.86
CA ARG A 208 -14.76 6.88 24.41
C ARG A 208 -15.95 7.87 24.31
N TRP A 209 -15.76 9.10 24.73
CA TRP A 209 -16.81 10.12 24.63
C TRP A 209 -17.11 10.51 23.16
N ALA A 210 -16.10 10.56 22.31
CA ALA A 210 -16.28 10.82 20.89
C ALA A 210 -17.10 9.74 20.18
N ALA A 211 -16.91 8.47 20.57
CA ALA A 211 -17.62 7.32 20.01
C ALA A 211 -19.12 7.25 20.43
N THR A 212 -19.48 7.95 21.52
CA THR A 212 -20.90 8.11 21.90
C THR A 212 -21.60 9.27 21.19
N GLY A 213 -20.92 9.94 20.24
CA GLY A 213 -21.49 11.06 19.47
C GLY A 213 -21.38 12.43 20.14
N ARG A 214 -20.71 12.57 21.30
CA ARG A 214 -20.55 13.84 22.01
C ARG A 214 -19.71 14.82 21.20
N THR A 215 -20.07 16.07 21.19
CA THR A 215 -19.31 17.16 20.56
C THR A 215 -18.05 17.52 21.37
N ASN A 216 -17.08 18.18 20.73
CA ASN A 216 -15.85 18.60 21.44
C ASN A 216 -16.12 19.51 22.67
N PRO A 217 -17.07 20.47 22.64
CA PRO A 217 -17.43 21.24 23.84
C PRO A 217 -17.99 20.37 24.97
N GLU A 218 -18.84 19.41 24.67
CA GLU A 218 -19.41 18.47 25.67
C GLU A 218 -18.32 17.59 26.28
N ILE A 219 -17.40 17.06 25.46
CA ILE A 219 -16.26 16.27 25.93
C ILE A 219 -15.34 17.14 26.81
N ALA A 220 -15.08 18.37 26.39
CA ALA A 220 -14.27 19.31 27.14
C ALA A 220 -14.87 19.60 28.53
N ALA A 221 -16.17 19.87 28.59
CA ALA A 221 -16.89 20.06 29.84
C ALA A 221 -16.84 18.82 30.75
N GLN A 222 -17.05 17.64 30.17
CA GLN A 222 -17.07 16.36 30.91
C GLN A 222 -15.70 15.97 31.48
N LEU A 223 -14.62 16.29 30.80
CA LEU A 223 -13.26 15.90 31.20
C LEU A 223 -12.44 17.01 31.83
N GLY A 224 -13.03 18.22 32.03
CA GLY A 224 -12.33 19.39 32.54
C GLY A 224 -11.21 19.89 31.61
N LEU A 225 -11.42 19.81 30.31
CA LEU A 225 -10.46 20.18 29.27
C LEU A 225 -10.94 21.41 28.49
N THR A 226 -10.06 21.97 27.65
CA THR A 226 -10.46 22.93 26.60
C THR A 226 -10.85 22.21 25.30
N CYS A 227 -11.70 22.85 24.47
CA CYS A 227 -12.04 22.31 23.15
C CYS A 227 -10.80 22.08 22.27
N ASN A 228 -9.80 22.94 22.35
CA ASN A 228 -8.54 22.79 21.63
C ASN A 228 -7.76 21.56 22.10
N THR A 229 -7.74 21.28 23.39
CA THR A 229 -7.11 20.08 23.96
C THR A 229 -7.81 18.82 23.51
N VAL A 230 -9.16 18.78 23.49
CA VAL A 230 -9.95 17.66 22.96
C VAL A 230 -9.65 17.45 21.48
N THR A 231 -9.61 18.52 20.69
CA THR A 231 -9.26 18.45 19.26
C THR A 231 -7.85 17.89 19.06
N GLY A 232 -6.89 18.27 19.90
CA GLY A 232 -5.52 17.74 19.88
C GLY A 232 -5.49 16.22 20.16
N TYR A 233 -6.18 15.76 21.20
CA TYR A 233 -6.27 14.33 21.52
C TYR A 233 -6.95 13.52 20.43
N LEU A 234 -8.03 14.02 19.81
CA LEU A 234 -8.68 13.36 18.69
C LEU A 234 -7.77 13.27 17.46
N LYS A 235 -7.04 14.33 17.12
CA LYS A 235 -6.06 14.32 16.03
C LYS A 235 -4.93 13.30 16.28
N SER A 236 -4.42 13.26 17.50
CA SER A 236 -3.38 12.31 17.91
C SER A 236 -3.90 10.87 17.85
N ALA A 237 -5.12 10.61 18.35
CA ALA A 237 -5.75 9.29 18.26
C ALA A 237 -6.01 8.88 16.81
N MET A 238 -6.51 9.78 15.95
CA MET A 238 -6.69 9.54 14.52
C MET A 238 -5.36 9.19 13.84
N HIS A 239 -4.29 9.93 14.15
CA HIS A 239 -2.96 9.64 13.61
C HIS A 239 -2.45 8.26 14.06
N LYS A 240 -2.60 7.91 15.34
CA LYS A 240 -2.18 6.62 15.91
C LYS A 240 -2.97 5.44 15.36
N LEU A 241 -4.26 5.61 15.08
CA LEU A 241 -5.13 4.57 14.52
C LEU A 241 -5.17 4.58 12.99
N GLY A 242 -4.47 5.52 12.33
CA GLY A 242 -4.38 5.60 10.87
C GLY A 242 -5.69 5.99 10.18
N VAL A 243 -6.59 6.70 10.89
CA VAL A 243 -7.91 7.12 10.40
C VAL A 243 -7.98 8.62 10.14
N ARG A 244 -8.90 9.06 9.28
CA ARG A 244 -8.94 10.42 8.74
C ARG A 244 -10.02 11.31 9.33
N ASN A 245 -11.06 10.72 9.88
CA ASN A 245 -12.18 11.45 10.41
C ASN A 245 -12.73 10.79 11.68
N ARG A 246 -13.58 11.54 12.39
CA ARG A 246 -14.13 11.16 13.68
C ARG A 246 -15.03 9.90 13.60
N THR A 247 -15.77 9.72 12.51
CA THR A 247 -16.65 8.57 12.33
C THR A 247 -15.83 7.30 12.13
N GLU A 248 -14.81 7.37 11.28
CA GLU A 248 -13.86 6.30 11.05
C GLU A 248 -13.09 5.95 12.33
N LEU A 249 -12.69 6.96 13.12
CA LEU A 249 -12.06 6.78 14.42
C LEU A 249 -12.93 5.96 15.38
N ALA A 250 -14.22 6.26 15.46
CA ALA A 250 -15.15 5.55 16.34
C ALA A 250 -15.39 4.09 15.88
N LEU A 251 -15.51 3.85 14.56
CA LEU A 251 -15.66 2.51 13.99
C LEU A 251 -14.42 1.66 14.22
N THR A 252 -13.25 2.16 13.85
CA THR A 252 -11.98 1.45 14.03
C THR A 252 -11.70 1.14 15.51
N ALA A 253 -12.03 2.05 16.40
CA ALA A 253 -11.85 1.82 17.83
C ALA A 253 -12.74 0.69 18.37
N ARG A 254 -13.97 0.54 17.85
CA ARG A 254 -14.86 -0.59 18.18
C ARG A 254 -14.35 -1.91 17.59
N GLU A 255 -13.98 -1.91 16.31
CA GLU A 255 -13.44 -3.08 15.62
C GLU A 255 -12.14 -3.60 16.24
N SER A 256 -11.32 -2.70 16.79
CA SER A 256 -10.05 -3.03 17.46
C SER A 256 -10.22 -3.40 18.94
N GLY A 257 -11.46 -3.46 19.47
CA GLY A 257 -11.69 -3.78 20.89
C GLY A 257 -11.17 -2.72 21.86
N LEU A 258 -10.94 -1.50 21.39
CA LEU A 258 -10.53 -0.36 22.24
C LEU A 258 -11.72 0.29 22.96
N LEU A 259 -12.93 -0.04 22.54
CA LEU A 259 -14.20 0.43 23.12
C LEU A 259 -15.09 -0.81 23.37
N ASP A 260 -15.50 -0.97 24.61
CA ASP A 260 -16.51 -1.96 25.02
C ASP A 260 -17.90 -1.58 24.50
#